data_7bbb2a768237ce0fc02c332571c0d5bd
#
_entry.id   7bbb2a768237ce0fc02c332571c0d5bd
#
_cell.length_a   1.000
_cell.length_b   1.000
_cell.length_c   1.000
_cell.angle_alpha   90.00
_cell.angle_beta   90.00
_cell.angle_gamma   90.00
#
_symmetry.space_group_name_H-M   'P 1'
#
loop_
_entity.id
_entity.type
_entity.pdbx_description
1 polymer ?
#
loop_
_entity_poly.entity_id
_entity_poly.type
_entity_poly.pdbx_seq_one_letter_code
_entity_poly.pdbx_strand_id
1 'polypeptide(L)'
;MAIARYPSVVIDCPDPRALADFYGAMLDWRVEDRSDWVEIRSDDGQCISFQYVEAYSPPRWPTQEAPQQMHIDVVVDDLDAAETAVLALGATKHEHQPGTSFRVFLDPAGHPFCLCLD
;
A
#
# COMPACT_ATOMS: atom_id res chain seq x y z
N MET A 1 30.44 -2.67 5.13
CA MET A 1 30.14 -2.45 3.70
C MET A 1 28.92 -3.28 3.30
N ALA A 2 27.95 -2.63 2.65
CA ALA A 2 26.74 -3.34 2.23
C ALA A 2 26.99 -4.10 0.92
N ILE A 3 26.37 -5.28 0.81
CA ILE A 3 26.43 -6.10 -0.40
C ILE A 3 25.53 -5.50 -1.49
N ALA A 4 24.42 -4.85 -1.09
CA ALA A 4 23.42 -4.34 -2.03
C ALA A 4 22.92 -2.95 -1.60
N ARG A 5 22.27 -2.26 -2.53
CA ARG A 5 21.75 -0.89 -2.33
C ARG A 5 20.36 -0.77 -2.94
N TYR A 6 19.67 0.30 -2.56
CA TYR A 6 18.42 0.74 -3.17
C TYR A 6 17.33 -0.33 -3.13
N PRO A 7 16.98 -0.81 -1.91
CA PRO A 7 15.88 -1.77 -1.83
C PRO A 7 14.58 -1.11 -2.31
N SER A 8 13.76 -1.88 -3.00
CA SER A 8 12.46 -1.44 -3.46
C SER A 8 11.44 -2.49 -3.10
N VAL A 9 10.28 -2.06 -2.60
CA VAL A 9 9.15 -2.95 -2.37
C VAL A 9 8.37 -3.03 -3.66
N VAL A 10 8.04 -4.25 -4.09
CA VAL A 10 7.23 -4.50 -5.28
C VAL A 10 5.92 -5.12 -4.83
N ILE A 11 4.80 -4.52 -5.24
CA ILE A 11 3.46 -4.96 -4.87
C ILE A 11 2.79 -5.53 -6.11
N ASP A 12 2.32 -6.79 -5.99
CA ASP A 12 1.57 -7.45 -7.05
C ASP A 12 0.14 -6.94 -7.09
N CYS A 13 -0.41 -6.75 -8.28
CA CYS A 13 -1.76 -6.19 -8.41
C CYS A 13 -2.34 -6.45 -9.82
N PRO A 14 -3.65 -6.31 -9.96
CA PRO A 14 -4.28 -6.45 -11.28
C PRO A 14 -4.17 -5.19 -12.15
N ASP A 15 -3.96 -4.02 -11.53
CA ASP A 15 -3.89 -2.73 -12.24
C ASP A 15 -2.80 -1.86 -11.59
N PRO A 16 -1.55 -1.94 -12.09
CA PRO A 16 -0.44 -1.20 -11.51
C PRO A 16 -0.65 0.31 -11.47
N ARG A 17 -1.23 0.91 -12.51
CA ARG A 17 -1.42 2.36 -12.54
C ARG A 17 -2.43 2.80 -11.50
N ALA A 18 -3.54 2.09 -11.35
CA ALA A 18 -4.56 2.43 -10.36
C ALA A 18 -3.99 2.34 -8.94
N LEU A 19 -3.21 1.31 -8.65
CA LEU A 19 -2.62 1.14 -7.33
C LEU A 19 -1.51 2.17 -7.07
N ALA A 20 -0.71 2.49 -8.08
CA ALA A 20 0.29 3.55 -7.98
C ALA A 20 -0.35 4.91 -7.72
N ASP A 21 -1.47 5.21 -8.38
CA ASP A 21 -2.20 6.46 -8.14
C ASP A 21 -2.71 6.54 -6.71
N PHE A 22 -3.20 5.42 -6.16
CA PHE A 22 -3.67 5.36 -4.78
C PHE A 22 -2.54 5.69 -3.78
N TYR A 23 -1.43 4.94 -3.84
CA TYR A 23 -0.32 5.16 -2.90
C TYR A 23 0.42 6.45 -3.19
N GLY A 24 0.53 6.85 -4.44
CA GLY A 24 1.13 8.13 -4.81
C GLY A 24 0.38 9.31 -4.23
N ALA A 25 -0.96 9.26 -4.25
CA ALA A 25 -1.80 10.30 -3.64
C ALA A 25 -1.68 10.28 -2.12
N MET A 26 -1.68 9.10 -1.50
CA MET A 26 -1.59 8.97 -0.04
C MET A 26 -0.26 9.52 0.48
N LEU A 27 0.85 9.25 -0.21
CA LEU A 27 2.20 9.60 0.23
C LEU A 27 2.70 10.91 -0.38
N ASP A 28 1.97 11.48 -1.32
CA ASP A 28 2.40 12.64 -2.13
C ASP A 28 3.72 12.35 -2.84
N TRP A 29 3.81 11.16 -3.45
CA TRP A 29 4.94 10.73 -4.25
C TRP A 29 4.55 10.77 -5.73
N ARG A 30 5.51 11.08 -6.61
CA ARG A 30 5.23 11.15 -8.05
C ARG A 30 5.15 9.76 -8.65
N VAL A 31 4.24 9.59 -9.60
CA VAL A 31 4.04 8.35 -10.34
C VAL A 31 4.90 8.35 -11.59
N GLU A 32 5.63 7.26 -11.81
CA GLU A 32 6.41 7.02 -13.03
C GLU A 32 5.84 5.77 -13.71
N ASP A 33 5.11 5.95 -14.79
CA ASP A 33 4.43 4.88 -15.51
C ASP A 33 5.27 4.43 -16.70
N ARG A 34 5.69 3.16 -16.67
CA ARG A 34 6.47 2.53 -17.75
C ARG A 34 5.68 1.39 -18.39
N SER A 35 4.37 1.52 -18.47
CA SER A 35 3.40 0.56 -19.03
C SER A 35 3.20 -0.66 -18.14
N ASP A 36 4.04 -1.69 -18.28
CA ASP A 36 3.91 -2.94 -17.54
C ASP A 36 4.60 -2.90 -16.17
N TRP A 37 5.25 -1.79 -15.85
CA TRP A 37 5.91 -1.55 -14.57
C TRP A 37 5.70 -0.11 -14.16
N VAL A 38 5.01 0.09 -13.04
CA VAL A 38 4.71 1.43 -12.53
C VAL A 38 5.39 1.61 -11.18
N GLU A 39 5.95 2.78 -10.95
CA GLU A 39 6.62 3.11 -9.69
C GLU A 39 6.09 4.40 -9.12
N ILE A 40 6.21 4.56 -7.81
CA ILE A 40 6.08 5.86 -7.15
C ILE A 40 7.40 6.18 -6.45
N ARG A 41 7.79 7.46 -6.48
CA ARG A 41 9.06 7.91 -5.92
C ARG A 41 8.90 9.16 -5.10
N SER A 42 9.57 9.17 -3.96
CA SER A 42 9.72 10.37 -3.15
C SER A 42 10.87 11.22 -3.65
N ASP A 43 10.93 12.47 -3.19
CA ASP A 43 12.01 13.39 -3.56
C ASP A 43 13.38 12.93 -3.02
N ASP A 44 13.39 12.19 -1.92
CA ASP A 44 14.61 11.66 -1.33
C ASP A 44 14.98 10.25 -1.82
N GLY A 45 14.30 9.76 -2.86
CA GLY A 45 14.71 8.55 -3.56
C GLY A 45 14.08 7.25 -3.10
N GLN A 46 13.11 7.28 -2.17
CA GLN A 46 12.37 6.08 -1.82
C GLN A 46 11.47 5.67 -2.98
N CYS A 47 11.26 4.36 -3.13
CA CYS A 47 10.53 3.81 -4.26
C CYS A 47 9.64 2.65 -3.83
N ILE A 48 8.42 2.64 -4.33
CA ILE A 48 7.52 1.48 -4.30
C ILE A 48 7.12 1.20 -5.74
N SER A 49 7.17 -0.06 -6.14
CA SER A 49 6.84 -0.49 -7.51
C SER A 49 5.59 -1.35 -7.50
N PHE A 50 4.91 -1.40 -8.64
CA PHE A 50 3.66 -2.14 -8.79
C PHE A 50 3.76 -3.01 -10.04
N GLN A 51 3.58 -4.31 -9.85
CA GLN A 51 3.74 -5.31 -10.90
C GLN A 51 2.40 -5.93 -11.26
N TYR A 52 2.08 -5.97 -12.55
CA TYR A 52 0.89 -6.66 -13.03
C TYR A 52 1.01 -8.17 -12.81
N VAL A 53 -0.04 -8.76 -12.28
CA VAL A 53 -0.16 -10.21 -12.13
C VAL A 53 -1.47 -10.64 -12.76
N GLU A 54 -1.38 -11.52 -13.77
CA GLU A 54 -2.56 -12.09 -14.41
C GLU A 54 -3.29 -13.01 -13.44
N ALA A 55 -4.62 -12.97 -13.47
CA ALA A 55 -5.46 -13.75 -12.55
C ALA A 55 -5.12 -13.50 -11.08
N TYR A 56 -4.86 -12.26 -10.74
CA TYR A 56 -4.47 -11.84 -9.40
C TYR A 56 -5.51 -12.26 -8.36
N SER A 57 -5.02 -12.81 -7.24
CA SER A 57 -5.85 -13.16 -6.08
C SER A 57 -5.33 -12.41 -4.86
N PRO A 58 -6.14 -11.54 -4.23
CA PRO A 58 -5.69 -10.79 -3.08
C PRO A 58 -5.52 -11.67 -1.84
N PRO A 59 -4.70 -11.25 -0.86
CA PRO A 59 -4.64 -11.95 0.41
C PRO A 59 -5.98 -11.83 1.15
N ARG A 60 -6.20 -12.75 2.09
CA ARG A 60 -7.40 -12.74 2.95
C ARG A 60 -6.98 -12.72 4.40
N TRP A 61 -6.41 -11.60 4.80
CA TRP A 61 -6.01 -11.37 6.18
C TRP A 61 -7.27 -11.25 7.07
N PRO A 62 -7.28 -11.75 8.32
CA PRO A 62 -6.14 -12.34 9.04
C PRO A 62 -6.04 -13.86 8.91
N THR A 63 -6.78 -14.50 8.01
CA THR A 63 -6.73 -15.96 7.85
C THR A 63 -5.39 -16.41 7.28
N GLN A 64 -5.08 -17.72 7.45
CA GLN A 64 -3.88 -18.31 6.89
C GLN A 64 -4.15 -19.12 5.61
N GLU A 65 -5.36 -19.07 5.08
CA GLU A 65 -5.71 -19.71 3.80
C GLU A 65 -5.10 -18.97 2.62
N ALA A 66 -5.10 -17.64 2.68
CA ALA A 66 -4.42 -16.77 1.71
C ALA A 66 -3.81 -15.60 2.49
N PRO A 67 -2.71 -15.84 3.24
CA PRO A 67 -2.20 -14.86 4.19
C PRO A 67 -1.54 -13.70 3.49
N GLN A 68 -1.55 -12.54 4.14
CA GLN A 68 -0.63 -11.47 3.75
C GLN A 68 0.79 -11.93 4.06
N GLN A 69 1.73 -11.63 3.17
CA GLN A 69 3.14 -11.93 3.41
C GLN A 69 3.88 -10.72 3.98
N MET A 70 3.43 -9.54 3.61
CA MET A 70 3.94 -8.26 4.10
C MET A 70 2.79 -7.26 4.06
N HIS A 71 2.93 -6.17 4.80
CA HIS A 71 2.00 -5.06 4.71
C HIS A 71 2.75 -3.74 4.90
N ILE A 72 2.10 -2.65 4.53
CA ILE A 72 2.66 -1.31 4.66
C ILE A 72 2.03 -0.64 5.87
N ASP A 73 2.86 -0.08 6.74
CA ASP A 73 2.43 0.81 7.80
C ASP A 73 2.83 2.23 7.40
N VAL A 74 1.91 3.17 7.55
CA VAL A 74 2.21 4.58 7.36
C VAL A 74 1.86 5.33 8.64
N VAL A 75 2.62 6.36 8.95
CA VAL A 75 2.41 7.18 10.14
C VAL A 75 1.51 8.35 9.78
N VAL A 76 0.49 8.59 10.61
CA VAL A 76 -0.46 9.70 10.45
C VAL A 76 -0.54 10.47 11.76
N ASP A 77 -0.94 11.73 11.67
CA ASP A 77 -1.11 12.58 12.85
C ASP A 77 -2.46 12.39 13.53
N ASP A 78 -3.50 12.10 12.74
CA ASP A 78 -4.89 11.99 13.19
C ASP A 78 -5.55 10.82 12.47
N LEU A 79 -5.93 9.78 13.22
CA LEU A 79 -6.54 8.57 12.64
C LEU A 79 -7.88 8.86 11.96
N ASP A 80 -8.71 9.72 12.52
CA ASP A 80 -10.02 10.01 11.93
C ASP A 80 -9.89 10.77 10.62
N ALA A 81 -9.04 11.79 10.57
CA ALA A 81 -8.79 12.54 9.35
C ALA A 81 -8.15 11.68 8.27
N ALA A 82 -7.18 10.85 8.66
CA ALA A 82 -6.50 9.94 7.72
C ALA A 82 -7.45 8.88 7.18
N GLU A 83 -8.31 8.32 8.02
CA GLU A 83 -9.33 7.36 7.57
C GLU A 83 -10.23 7.98 6.50
N THR A 84 -10.77 9.17 6.75
CA THR A 84 -11.61 9.87 5.78
C THR A 84 -10.87 10.05 4.45
N ALA A 85 -9.62 10.43 4.51
CA ALA A 85 -8.81 10.68 3.31
C ALA A 85 -8.54 9.39 2.50
N VAL A 86 -8.14 8.30 3.15
CA VAL A 86 -7.84 7.06 2.42
C VAL A 86 -9.10 6.40 1.86
N LEU A 87 -10.23 6.51 2.56
CA LEU A 87 -11.51 6.02 2.04
C LEU A 87 -11.91 6.80 0.77
N ALA A 88 -11.67 8.10 0.74
CA ALA A 88 -11.92 8.92 -0.43
C ALA A 88 -11.03 8.53 -1.63
N LEU A 89 -9.83 7.99 -1.36
CA LEU A 89 -8.92 7.52 -2.40
C LEU A 89 -9.26 6.12 -2.91
N GLY A 90 -10.16 5.39 -2.26
CA GLY A 90 -10.59 4.07 -2.70
C GLY A 90 -10.22 2.93 -1.77
N ALA A 91 -9.68 3.21 -0.58
CA ALA A 91 -9.44 2.18 0.42
C ALA A 91 -10.76 1.70 1.03
N THR A 92 -10.74 0.50 1.59
CA THR A 92 -11.84 -0.09 2.35
C THR A 92 -11.36 -0.34 3.78
N LYS A 93 -12.15 0.04 4.78
CA LYS A 93 -11.79 -0.25 6.16
C LYS A 93 -12.03 -1.73 6.45
N HIS A 94 -11.03 -2.41 7.01
CA HIS A 94 -11.15 -3.81 7.36
C HIS A 94 -12.06 -3.97 8.59
N GLU A 95 -12.85 -5.04 8.64
CA GLU A 95 -13.73 -5.30 9.78
C GLU A 95 -12.97 -5.73 11.02
N HIS A 96 -11.82 -6.41 10.85
CA HIS A 96 -10.98 -6.85 11.96
C HIS A 96 -10.01 -5.74 12.34
N GLN A 97 -10.15 -5.18 13.54
CA GLN A 97 -9.35 -4.07 14.05
C GLN A 97 -8.69 -4.49 15.36
N PRO A 98 -7.47 -5.05 15.30
CA PRO A 98 -6.84 -5.64 16.49
C PRO A 98 -6.25 -4.63 17.47
N GLY A 99 -6.15 -3.34 17.11
CA GLY A 99 -5.52 -2.34 17.96
C GLY A 99 -6.29 -1.03 18.04
N THR A 100 -5.81 -0.12 18.89
CA THR A 100 -6.42 1.20 19.11
C THR A 100 -5.54 2.35 18.64
N SER A 101 -4.22 2.15 18.54
CA SER A 101 -3.27 3.16 18.07
C SER A 101 -3.00 3.05 16.57
N PHE A 102 -3.66 2.12 15.91
CA PHE A 102 -3.58 1.95 14.46
C PHE A 102 -4.90 1.39 13.94
N ARG A 103 -5.15 1.56 12.65
CA ARG A 103 -6.34 1.02 11.97
C ARG A 103 -5.93 0.32 10.70
N VAL A 104 -6.60 -0.80 10.41
CA VAL A 104 -6.31 -1.63 9.23
C VAL A 104 -7.29 -1.34 8.11
N PHE A 105 -6.76 -1.19 6.90
CA PHE A 105 -7.53 -0.94 5.69
C PHE A 105 -7.06 -1.90 4.59
N LEU A 106 -7.86 -2.00 3.54
CA LEU A 106 -7.47 -2.67 2.30
C LEU A 106 -7.30 -1.61 1.23
N ASP A 107 -6.22 -1.74 0.46
CA ASP A 107 -6.02 -0.89 -0.71
C ASP A 107 -6.93 -1.32 -1.87
N PRO A 108 -6.98 -0.60 -2.99
CA PRO A 108 -7.85 -0.99 -4.11
C PRO A 108 -7.58 -2.37 -4.71
N ALA A 109 -6.41 -2.96 -4.47
CA ALA A 109 -6.09 -4.32 -4.89
C ALA A 109 -6.36 -5.37 -3.81
N GLY A 110 -6.77 -4.94 -2.61
CA GLY A 110 -7.10 -5.83 -1.50
C GLY A 110 -5.95 -6.15 -0.56
N HIS A 111 -4.82 -5.48 -0.69
CA HIS A 111 -3.72 -5.65 0.27
C HIS A 111 -4.02 -4.91 1.57
N PRO A 112 -3.82 -5.55 2.73
CA PRO A 112 -3.91 -4.83 4.00
C PRO A 112 -2.80 -3.78 4.13
N PHE A 113 -3.16 -2.64 4.70
CA PHE A 113 -2.19 -1.63 5.14
C PHE A 113 -2.72 -0.96 6.40
N CYS A 114 -1.84 -0.33 7.16
CA CYS A 114 -2.20 0.27 8.44
C CYS A 114 -1.90 1.76 8.46
N LEU A 115 -2.84 2.51 9.03
CA LEU A 115 -2.61 3.88 9.46
C LEU A 115 -2.22 3.83 10.94
N CYS A 116 -1.06 4.34 11.28
CA CYS A 116 -0.49 4.22 12.63
C CYS A 116 -0.20 5.60 13.22
N LEU A 117 -0.47 5.74 14.51
CA LEU A 117 0.07 6.88 15.26
C LEU A 117 1.53 6.60 15.60
N ASP A 118 2.32 7.64 15.59
CA ASP A 118 3.74 7.53 15.92
C ASP A 118 3.98 7.35 17.42
#